data_c3eedc84f491ae58634f220450ef7921
#
_entry.id   c3eedc84f491ae58634f220450ef7921
#
_cell.length_a   1.000
_cell.length_b   1.000
_cell.length_c   1.000
_cell.angle_alpha   90.00
_cell.angle_beta   90.00
_cell.angle_gamma   90.00
#
_symmetry.space_group_name_H-M   'P 1'
#
loop_
_entity.id
_entity.type
_entity.pdbx_description
1 polymer ?
#
loop_
_entity_poly.entity_id
_entity_poly.type
_entity_poly.pdbx_seq_one_letter_code
_entity_poly.pdbx_strand_id
1 'polypeptide(L)'
;MTPEELLAARDRVVPDVVAGGLRVLFCGINPSLMTAATGHHFAHPGNRFWPVLHRSGFTPRQLKPSEQDQLPGYGLGITNVVARATARADELEAEEFRAGGRVLSAKVEELGPLWLAVVGVTAYRTAFGERRARIGPQERTIGGARVWALPNPSGLNAHWTVATMADEYARLLAAVGPAGTPEPRPTRSPQGGSTTVTSTPNSQPGPSSSR
;
A
#
# COMPACT_ATOMS: atom_id res chain seq x y z
N MET A 1 1.01 -4.21 29.12
CA MET A 1 0.28 -3.01 28.66
C MET A 1 -1.15 -3.14 29.14
N THR A 2 -1.62 -2.16 29.91
CA THR A 2 -2.99 -2.15 30.44
C THR A 2 -4.00 -1.71 29.38
N PRO A 3 -5.30 -2.00 29.56
CA PRO A 3 -6.35 -1.49 28.65
C PRO A 3 -6.36 0.05 28.54
N GLU A 4 -6.05 0.76 29.63
CA GLU A 4 -5.97 2.21 29.65
C GLU A 4 -4.80 2.76 28.82
N GLU A 5 -3.62 2.14 28.94
CA GLU A 5 -2.44 2.47 28.10
C GLU A 5 -2.73 2.25 26.61
N LEU A 6 -3.47 1.20 26.26
CA LEU A 6 -3.88 0.93 24.89
C LEU A 6 -4.85 2.00 24.37
N LEU A 7 -5.85 2.38 25.17
CA LEU A 7 -6.82 3.42 24.81
C LEU A 7 -6.15 4.78 24.65
N ALA A 8 -5.16 5.12 25.50
CA ALA A 8 -4.38 6.35 25.39
C ALA A 8 -3.52 6.43 24.11
N ALA A 9 -3.34 5.32 23.42
CA ALA A 9 -2.60 5.29 22.16
C ALA A 9 -3.51 5.46 20.90
N ARG A 10 -4.83 5.62 21.06
CA ARG A 10 -5.81 5.67 19.96
C ARG A 10 -5.46 6.72 18.90
N ASP A 11 -4.95 7.88 19.29
CA ASP A 11 -4.65 9.00 18.39
C ASP A 11 -3.19 9.02 17.90
N ARG A 12 -2.41 8.01 18.27
CA ARG A 12 -1.02 7.92 17.79
C ARG A 12 -0.97 7.49 16.33
N VAL A 13 -0.18 8.21 15.55
CA VAL A 13 0.13 7.85 14.17
C VAL A 13 1.22 6.78 14.18
N VAL A 14 1.01 5.74 13.39
CA VAL A 14 2.01 4.68 13.17
C VAL A 14 2.66 4.93 11.81
N PRO A 15 3.95 5.27 11.77
CA PRO A 15 4.65 5.48 10.51
C PRO A 15 4.65 4.22 9.65
N ASP A 16 4.55 4.39 8.32
CA ASP A 16 4.75 3.31 7.39
C ASP A 16 6.18 2.77 7.44
N VAL A 17 6.37 1.50 7.16
CA VAL A 17 7.69 0.90 6.94
C VAL A 17 7.93 0.84 5.44
N VAL A 18 8.62 1.81 4.89
CA VAL A 18 8.80 1.95 3.44
C VAL A 18 10.20 2.44 3.07
N ALA A 19 10.64 2.09 1.86
CA ALA A 19 11.86 2.58 1.23
C ALA A 19 11.69 2.57 -0.29
N GLY A 20 12.66 3.09 -1.03
CA GLY A 20 12.68 2.96 -2.48
C GLY A 20 12.90 1.51 -2.94
N GLY A 21 12.36 1.14 -4.10
CA GLY A 21 12.60 -0.16 -4.73
C GLY A 21 11.85 -1.33 -4.09
N LEU A 22 10.72 -1.07 -3.46
CA LEU A 22 9.89 -2.13 -2.87
C LEU A 22 9.37 -3.08 -3.96
N ARG A 23 9.50 -4.38 -3.68
CA ARG A 23 8.89 -5.43 -4.50
C ARG A 23 7.43 -5.64 -4.10
N VAL A 24 7.15 -5.63 -2.79
CA VAL A 24 5.81 -5.77 -2.23
C VAL A 24 5.59 -4.74 -1.13
N LEU A 25 4.52 -3.98 -1.26
CA LEU A 25 3.97 -3.15 -0.18
C LEU A 25 2.76 -3.87 0.41
N PHE A 26 2.91 -4.41 1.61
CA PHE A 26 1.79 -4.98 2.37
C PHE A 26 0.94 -3.86 2.96
N CYS A 27 -0.36 -3.92 2.76
CA CYS A 27 -1.28 -2.91 3.22
C CYS A 27 -2.30 -3.52 4.19
N GLY A 28 -2.17 -3.22 5.49
CA GLY A 28 -3.14 -3.58 6.51
C GLY A 28 -4.44 -2.78 6.38
N ILE A 29 -5.45 -3.12 7.17
CA ILE A 29 -6.71 -2.38 7.24
C ILE A 29 -6.46 -1.04 7.92
N ASN A 30 -6.07 -1.09 9.19
CA ASN A 30 -5.70 0.06 10.02
C ASN A 30 -4.84 -0.43 11.20
N PRO A 31 -4.14 0.47 11.92
CA PRO A 31 -3.45 0.10 13.14
C PRO A 31 -4.43 -0.39 14.21
N SER A 32 -4.09 -1.50 14.89
CA SER A 32 -4.74 -1.83 16.16
C SER A 32 -4.23 -0.89 17.27
N LEU A 33 -4.95 -0.81 18.40
CA LEU A 33 -4.47 -0.04 19.56
C LEU A 33 -3.09 -0.54 20.03
N MET A 34 -2.82 -1.85 19.95
CA MET A 34 -1.50 -2.41 20.28
C MET A 34 -0.43 -1.90 19.31
N THR A 35 -0.73 -1.84 18.01
CA THR A 35 0.15 -1.27 16.99
C THR A 35 0.43 0.21 17.26
N ALA A 36 -0.59 0.99 17.58
CA ALA A 36 -0.46 2.40 17.92
C ALA A 36 0.35 2.62 19.21
N ALA A 37 0.17 1.76 20.22
CA ALA A 37 0.86 1.87 21.49
C ALA A 37 2.35 1.50 21.39
N THR A 38 2.69 0.50 20.55
CA THR A 38 4.07 0.02 20.38
C THR A 38 4.83 0.68 19.24
N GLY A 39 4.13 1.30 18.27
CA GLY A 39 4.70 1.78 17.03
C GLY A 39 5.04 0.66 16.03
N HIS A 40 4.64 -0.58 16.30
CA HIS A 40 5.00 -1.73 15.48
C HIS A 40 3.79 -2.35 14.79
N HIS A 41 3.87 -2.51 13.45
CA HIS A 41 2.80 -3.08 12.65
C HIS A 41 2.53 -4.55 13.02
N PHE A 42 1.23 -4.90 13.01
CA PHE A 42 0.75 -6.25 13.32
C PHE A 42 1.24 -6.78 14.69
N ALA A 43 1.41 -5.87 15.68
CA ALA A 43 1.99 -6.19 16.98
C ALA A 43 1.06 -6.95 17.93
N HIS A 44 -0.24 -7.07 17.62
CA HIS A 44 -1.15 -7.82 18.50
C HIS A 44 -0.70 -9.28 18.59
N PRO A 45 -0.58 -9.88 19.79
CA PRO A 45 -0.05 -11.25 19.99
C PRO A 45 -0.79 -12.33 19.18
N GLY A 46 -2.10 -12.15 18.95
CA GLY A 46 -2.88 -13.06 18.11
C GLY A 46 -2.77 -12.80 16.60
N ASN A 47 -2.00 -11.80 16.16
CA ASN A 47 -1.84 -11.51 14.74
C ASN A 47 -0.85 -12.50 14.10
N ARG A 48 -1.21 -13.05 12.96
CA ARG A 48 -0.47 -14.10 12.26
C ARG A 48 0.41 -13.59 11.13
N PHE A 49 0.49 -12.28 10.91
CA PHE A 49 1.26 -11.69 9.80
C PHE A 49 2.73 -12.15 9.81
N TRP A 50 3.42 -11.98 10.91
CA TRP A 50 4.85 -12.29 11.01
C TRP A 50 5.17 -13.78 10.83
N PRO A 51 4.49 -14.73 11.48
CA PRO A 51 4.70 -16.16 11.20
C PRO A 51 4.30 -16.57 9.78
N VAL A 52 3.24 -15.97 9.21
CA VAL A 52 2.83 -16.23 7.83
C VAL A 52 3.87 -15.70 6.85
N LEU A 53 4.39 -14.49 7.06
CA LEU A 53 5.42 -13.88 6.21
C LEU A 53 6.69 -14.75 6.12
N HIS A 54 7.13 -15.30 7.26
CA HIS A 54 8.26 -16.23 7.29
C HIS A 54 7.92 -17.56 6.61
N ARG A 55 6.81 -18.19 7.02
CA ARG A 55 6.43 -19.52 6.52
C ARG A 55 6.21 -19.55 5.00
N SER A 56 5.78 -18.45 4.43
CA SER A 56 5.60 -18.26 2.98
C SER A 56 6.90 -18.00 2.21
N GLY A 57 8.03 -17.81 2.91
CA GLY A 57 9.35 -17.61 2.30
C GLY A 57 9.71 -16.14 2.00
N PHE A 58 8.89 -15.16 2.40
CA PHE A 58 9.24 -13.74 2.21
C PHE A 58 10.43 -13.29 3.05
N THR A 59 10.65 -13.92 4.21
CA THR A 59 11.79 -13.64 5.09
C THR A 59 12.53 -14.92 5.45
N PRO A 60 13.86 -14.90 5.59
CA PRO A 60 14.66 -16.10 5.88
C PRO A 60 14.44 -16.64 7.31
N ARG A 61 13.92 -15.80 8.20
CA ARG A 61 13.53 -16.14 9.58
C ARG A 61 12.25 -15.40 9.96
N GLN A 62 11.61 -15.86 11.01
CA GLN A 62 10.47 -15.14 11.58
C GLN A 62 10.97 -13.88 12.29
N LEU A 63 10.54 -12.72 11.79
CA LEU A 63 10.78 -11.43 12.44
C LEU A 63 9.75 -11.20 13.55
N LYS A 64 10.15 -10.40 14.55
CA LYS A 64 9.23 -9.84 15.55
C LYS A 64 8.68 -8.50 15.02
N PRO A 65 7.52 -8.03 15.50
CA PRO A 65 7.03 -6.69 15.14
C PRO A 65 8.07 -5.57 15.35
N SER A 66 8.87 -5.65 16.42
CA SER A 66 9.94 -4.67 16.72
C SER A 66 11.13 -4.72 15.75
N GLU A 67 11.17 -5.70 14.84
CA GLU A 67 12.20 -5.82 13.81
C GLU A 67 11.67 -5.41 12.42
N GLN A 68 10.50 -4.74 12.37
CA GLN A 68 9.85 -4.32 11.12
C GLN A 68 10.75 -3.50 10.19
N ASP A 69 11.67 -2.74 10.74
CA ASP A 69 12.61 -1.88 9.98
C ASP A 69 13.62 -2.69 9.14
N GLN A 70 13.67 -4.02 9.30
CA GLN A 70 14.44 -4.90 8.43
C GLN A 70 13.74 -5.23 7.11
N LEU A 71 12.42 -5.03 7.01
CA LEU A 71 11.62 -5.38 5.83
C LEU A 71 12.11 -4.72 4.54
N PRO A 72 12.49 -3.43 4.51
CA PRO A 72 13.00 -2.82 3.30
C PRO A 72 14.24 -3.52 2.72
N GLY A 73 15.09 -4.10 3.56
CA GLY A 73 16.24 -4.92 3.13
C GLY A 73 15.83 -6.20 2.35
N TYR A 74 14.59 -6.63 2.49
CA TYR A 74 14.02 -7.74 1.71
C TYR A 74 13.16 -7.26 0.54
N GLY A 75 13.12 -5.96 0.27
CA GLY A 75 12.24 -5.35 -0.73
C GLY A 75 10.76 -5.33 -0.32
N LEU A 76 10.49 -5.36 0.98
CA LEU A 76 9.14 -5.39 1.55
C LEU A 76 8.85 -4.11 2.30
N GLY A 77 7.58 -3.69 2.30
CA GLY A 77 7.11 -2.56 3.09
C GLY A 77 5.76 -2.83 3.72
N ILE A 78 5.39 -1.99 4.69
CA ILE A 78 4.08 -2.05 5.35
C ILE A 78 3.46 -0.65 5.39
N THR A 79 2.16 -0.58 5.08
CA THR A 79 1.29 0.57 5.25
C THR A 79 -0.12 0.11 5.69
N ASN A 80 -1.07 1.02 5.81
CA ASN A 80 -2.47 0.74 6.08
C ASN A 80 -3.40 1.52 5.14
N VAL A 81 -4.62 0.99 4.90
CA VAL A 81 -5.67 1.70 4.16
C VAL A 81 -6.12 2.93 4.96
N VAL A 82 -6.42 2.73 6.25
CA VAL A 82 -6.86 3.80 7.15
C VAL A 82 -5.79 4.05 8.21
N ALA A 83 -5.44 5.32 8.44
CA ALA A 83 -4.40 5.68 9.41
C ALA A 83 -4.90 5.65 10.87
N ARG A 84 -6.21 5.82 11.10
CA ARG A 84 -6.81 5.85 12.44
C ARG A 84 -6.74 4.49 13.13
N ALA A 85 -6.18 4.48 14.33
CA ALA A 85 -6.13 3.28 15.16
C ALA A 85 -7.49 2.98 15.80
N THR A 86 -7.87 1.70 15.86
CA THR A 86 -9.10 1.22 16.50
C THR A 86 -8.85 -0.04 17.29
N ALA A 87 -9.74 -0.35 18.23
CA ALA A 87 -9.71 -1.65 18.91
C ALA A 87 -10.11 -2.77 17.94
N ARG A 88 -11.06 -2.50 17.03
CA ARG A 88 -11.59 -3.43 16.03
C ARG A 88 -11.75 -2.71 14.70
N ALA A 89 -11.52 -3.42 13.61
CA ALA A 89 -11.65 -2.86 12.25
C ALA A 89 -13.11 -2.54 11.86
N ASP A 90 -14.10 -3.13 12.52
CA ASP A 90 -15.52 -2.84 12.31
C ASP A 90 -15.99 -1.49 12.93
N GLU A 91 -15.12 -0.80 13.66
CA GLU A 91 -15.32 0.59 14.08
C GLU A 91 -15.08 1.61 12.96
N LEU A 92 -14.56 1.16 11.82
CA LEU A 92 -14.27 2.02 10.66
C LEU A 92 -15.49 2.14 9.74
N GLU A 93 -15.80 3.35 9.35
CA GLU A 93 -16.87 3.64 8.41
C GLU A 93 -16.43 3.41 6.95
N ALA A 94 -17.38 3.06 6.08
CA ALA A 94 -17.09 2.80 4.68
C ALA A 94 -16.43 4.01 3.97
N GLU A 95 -16.74 5.24 4.40
CA GLU A 95 -16.13 6.44 3.83
C GLU A 95 -14.66 6.59 4.23
N GLU A 96 -14.26 6.15 5.43
CA GLU A 96 -12.85 6.13 5.83
C GLU A 96 -12.05 5.19 4.94
N PHE A 97 -12.61 4.02 4.57
CA PHE A 97 -11.98 3.11 3.61
C PHE A 97 -11.84 3.75 2.22
N ARG A 98 -12.86 4.45 1.72
CA ARG A 98 -12.81 5.10 0.40
C ARG A 98 -11.80 6.24 0.38
N ALA A 99 -11.81 7.08 1.42
CA ALA A 99 -10.83 8.15 1.59
C ALA A 99 -9.41 7.59 1.70
N GLY A 100 -9.22 6.57 2.54
CA GLY A 100 -7.95 5.86 2.67
C GLY A 100 -7.48 5.22 1.37
N GLY A 101 -8.38 4.64 0.59
CA GLY A 101 -8.08 4.09 -0.74
C GLY A 101 -7.53 5.12 -1.72
N ARG A 102 -8.05 6.36 -1.70
CA ARG A 102 -7.52 7.48 -2.50
C ARG A 102 -6.10 7.87 -2.06
N VAL A 103 -5.89 8.02 -0.75
CA VAL A 103 -4.56 8.32 -0.17
C VAL A 103 -3.57 7.22 -0.48
N LEU A 104 -3.98 5.95 -0.31
CA LEU A 104 -3.15 4.78 -0.61
C LEU A 104 -2.76 4.74 -2.10
N SER A 105 -3.66 5.08 -3.01
CA SER A 105 -3.36 5.11 -4.45
C SER A 105 -2.24 6.10 -4.78
N ALA A 106 -2.28 7.31 -4.23
CA ALA A 106 -1.23 8.32 -4.40
C ALA A 106 0.10 7.86 -3.79
N LYS A 107 0.05 7.29 -2.57
CA LYS A 107 1.23 6.73 -1.90
C LYS A 107 1.89 5.60 -2.71
N VAL A 108 1.09 4.69 -3.29
CA VAL A 108 1.60 3.60 -4.13
C VAL A 108 2.21 4.15 -5.42
N GLU A 109 1.62 5.19 -6.02
CA GLU A 109 2.17 5.86 -7.20
C GLU A 109 3.54 6.48 -6.89
N GLU A 110 3.68 7.15 -5.74
CA GLU A 110 4.93 7.75 -5.28
C GLU A 110 6.02 6.71 -4.98
N LEU A 111 5.70 5.69 -4.17
CA LEU A 111 6.65 4.66 -3.73
C LEU A 111 7.03 3.68 -4.84
N GLY A 112 6.12 3.42 -5.75
CA GLY A 112 6.32 2.56 -6.90
C GLY A 112 6.63 1.10 -6.61
N PRO A 113 5.98 0.41 -5.70
CA PRO A 113 6.20 -1.01 -5.50
C PRO A 113 5.78 -1.80 -6.74
N LEU A 114 6.35 -2.99 -6.95
CA LEU A 114 5.89 -3.88 -8.02
C LEU A 114 4.48 -4.42 -7.72
N TRP A 115 4.22 -4.73 -6.44
CA TRP A 115 2.96 -5.26 -5.96
C TRP A 115 2.44 -4.51 -4.74
N LEU A 116 1.15 -4.24 -4.73
CA LEU A 116 0.38 -3.86 -3.55
C LEU A 116 -0.37 -5.10 -3.04
N ALA A 117 -0.02 -5.58 -1.85
CA ALA A 117 -0.66 -6.72 -1.20
C ALA A 117 -1.64 -6.25 -0.12
N VAL A 118 -2.93 -6.17 -0.44
CA VAL A 118 -3.96 -5.71 0.51
C VAL A 118 -4.38 -6.86 1.42
N VAL A 119 -4.11 -6.72 2.71
CA VAL A 119 -4.29 -7.75 3.72
C VAL A 119 -5.70 -7.66 4.32
N GLY A 120 -6.65 -8.29 3.64
CA GLY A 120 -8.07 -8.26 3.95
C GLY A 120 -8.93 -7.91 2.73
N VAL A 121 -9.49 -8.94 2.07
CA VAL A 121 -10.30 -8.75 0.85
C VAL A 121 -11.50 -7.83 1.06
N THR A 122 -12.11 -7.80 2.25
CA THR A 122 -13.24 -6.92 2.55
C THR A 122 -12.80 -5.46 2.57
N ALA A 123 -11.64 -5.14 3.16
CA ALA A 123 -11.07 -3.80 3.13
C ALA A 123 -10.78 -3.35 1.69
N TYR A 124 -10.20 -4.24 0.87
CA TYR A 124 -9.98 -3.98 -0.56
C TYR A 124 -11.28 -3.66 -1.29
N ARG A 125 -12.32 -4.48 -1.09
CA ARG A 125 -13.65 -4.27 -1.70
C ARG A 125 -14.23 -2.91 -1.37
N THR A 126 -14.15 -2.49 -0.11
CA THR A 126 -14.73 -1.23 0.36
C THR A 126 -13.91 -0.03 -0.11
N ALA A 127 -12.58 -0.10 0.02
CA ALA A 127 -11.68 1.01 -0.32
C ALA A 127 -11.69 1.35 -1.82
N PHE A 128 -11.83 0.32 -2.68
CA PHE A 128 -11.68 0.47 -4.13
C PHE A 128 -12.96 0.20 -4.93
N GLY A 129 -14.08 -0.12 -4.27
CA GLY A 129 -15.36 -0.39 -4.92
C GLY A 129 -15.44 -1.76 -5.63
N GLU A 130 -14.48 -2.64 -5.40
CA GLU A 130 -14.33 -3.94 -6.09
C GLU A 130 -15.16 -5.05 -5.43
N ARG A 131 -16.49 -4.89 -5.43
CA ARG A 131 -17.42 -5.77 -4.69
C ARG A 131 -17.23 -7.27 -4.96
N ARG A 132 -16.77 -7.66 -6.15
CA ARG A 132 -16.58 -9.05 -6.57
C ARG A 132 -15.17 -9.57 -6.35
N ALA A 133 -14.25 -8.75 -5.84
CA ALA A 133 -12.89 -9.17 -5.57
C ALA A 133 -12.83 -10.43 -4.69
N ARG A 134 -11.89 -11.31 -4.98
CA ARG A 134 -11.62 -12.54 -4.21
C ARG A 134 -10.16 -12.51 -3.75
N ILE A 135 -9.81 -13.41 -2.84
CA ILE A 135 -8.41 -13.66 -2.49
C ILE A 135 -7.64 -14.07 -3.75
N GLY A 136 -6.45 -13.53 -3.92
CA GLY A 136 -5.60 -13.76 -5.08
C GLY A 136 -5.30 -12.49 -5.87
N PRO A 137 -4.72 -12.63 -7.09
CA PRO A 137 -4.40 -11.50 -7.95
C PRO A 137 -5.68 -10.78 -8.41
N GLN A 138 -5.57 -9.46 -8.55
CA GLN A 138 -6.65 -8.62 -9.07
C GLN A 138 -6.27 -8.11 -10.47
N GLU A 139 -7.27 -7.91 -11.33
CA GLU A 139 -7.05 -7.38 -12.69
C GLU A 139 -6.63 -5.90 -12.66
N ARG A 140 -7.20 -5.15 -11.71
CA ARG A 140 -6.94 -3.72 -11.54
C ARG A 140 -5.53 -3.48 -10.98
N THR A 141 -4.85 -2.45 -11.50
CA THR A 141 -3.65 -1.86 -10.88
C THR A 141 -4.04 -0.65 -10.02
N ILE A 142 -3.22 -0.34 -9.01
CA ILE A 142 -3.37 0.83 -8.16
C ILE A 142 -2.02 1.56 -8.12
N GLY A 143 -2.00 2.85 -8.47
CA GLY A 143 -0.77 3.64 -8.52
C GLY A 143 0.33 3.01 -9.40
N GLY A 144 -0.06 2.22 -10.41
CA GLY A 144 0.86 1.48 -11.28
C GLY A 144 1.33 0.13 -10.72
N ALA A 145 1.07 -0.19 -9.46
CA ALA A 145 1.39 -1.50 -8.88
C ALA A 145 0.33 -2.55 -9.24
N ARG A 146 0.77 -3.79 -9.46
CA ARG A 146 -0.14 -4.95 -9.52
C ARG A 146 -0.74 -5.19 -8.14
N VAL A 147 -1.96 -5.72 -8.08
CA VAL A 147 -2.66 -5.88 -6.80
C VAL A 147 -2.91 -7.35 -6.49
N TRP A 148 -2.69 -7.70 -5.23
CA TRP A 148 -3.05 -8.99 -4.67
C TRP A 148 -3.88 -8.80 -3.39
N ALA A 149 -5.08 -9.36 -3.34
CA ALA A 149 -5.86 -9.40 -2.11
C ALA A 149 -5.49 -10.64 -1.31
N LEU A 150 -5.08 -10.44 -0.06
CA LEU A 150 -4.66 -11.50 0.86
C LEU A 150 -5.69 -11.71 1.97
N PRO A 151 -5.71 -12.89 2.61
CA PRO A 151 -6.51 -13.10 3.80
C PRO A 151 -6.03 -12.20 4.96
N ASN A 152 -6.98 -11.72 5.77
CA ASN A 152 -6.66 -10.93 6.95
C ASN A 152 -5.97 -11.81 8.02
N PRO A 153 -4.76 -11.48 8.49
CA PRO A 153 -4.01 -12.26 9.46
C PRO A 153 -4.50 -12.09 10.91
N SER A 154 -5.54 -11.31 11.14
CA SER A 154 -6.15 -11.14 12.46
C SER A 154 -6.49 -12.49 13.09
N GLY A 155 -6.19 -12.66 14.38
CA GLY A 155 -6.57 -13.84 15.15
C GLY A 155 -8.08 -14.11 15.18
N LEU A 156 -8.90 -13.09 14.93
CA LEU A 156 -10.36 -13.21 14.83
C LEU A 156 -10.83 -13.90 13.54
N ASN A 157 -9.95 -14.08 12.55
CA ASN A 157 -10.29 -14.74 11.29
C ASN A 157 -10.21 -16.26 11.44
N ALA A 158 -11.30 -16.92 11.80
CA ALA A 158 -11.36 -18.36 12.05
C ALA A 158 -11.26 -19.22 10.78
N HIS A 159 -11.51 -18.65 9.59
CA HIS A 159 -11.53 -19.42 8.33
C HIS A 159 -10.15 -19.76 7.78
N TRP A 160 -9.10 -19.12 8.28
CA TRP A 160 -7.74 -19.28 7.79
C TRP A 160 -6.80 -19.71 8.92
N THR A 161 -6.01 -20.74 8.68
CA THR A 161 -4.89 -21.13 9.55
C THR A 161 -3.61 -20.42 9.12
N VAL A 162 -2.56 -20.47 9.94
CA VAL A 162 -1.23 -19.99 9.55
C VAL A 162 -0.73 -20.72 8.28
N ALA A 163 -1.00 -22.03 8.17
CA ALA A 163 -0.59 -22.82 7.01
C ALA A 163 -1.27 -22.35 5.73
N THR A 164 -2.61 -22.32 5.71
CA THR A 164 -3.37 -21.93 4.51
C THR A 164 -3.15 -20.46 4.12
N MET A 165 -2.93 -19.57 5.09
CA MET A 165 -2.50 -18.20 4.79
C MET A 165 -1.11 -18.18 4.14
N ALA A 166 -0.16 -18.94 4.69
CA ALA A 166 1.20 -18.99 4.14
C ALA A 166 1.22 -19.54 2.72
N ASP A 167 0.37 -20.50 2.38
CA ASP A 167 0.23 -21.00 1.02
C ASP A 167 -0.21 -19.88 0.06
N GLU A 168 -1.16 -19.02 0.46
CA GLU A 168 -1.62 -17.91 -0.37
C GLU A 168 -0.55 -16.82 -0.51
N TYR A 169 0.19 -16.51 0.58
CA TYR A 169 1.30 -15.57 0.52
C TYR A 169 2.46 -16.12 -0.34
N ALA A 170 2.71 -17.43 -0.31
CA ALA A 170 3.70 -18.08 -1.19
C ALA A 170 3.31 -17.99 -2.67
N ARG A 171 2.01 -18.04 -3.01
CA ARG A 171 1.52 -17.78 -4.38
C ARG A 171 1.86 -16.34 -4.83
N LEU A 172 1.68 -15.36 -3.95
CA LEU A 172 2.12 -13.99 -4.23
C LEU A 172 3.63 -13.94 -4.42
N LEU A 173 4.41 -14.57 -3.54
CA LEU A 173 5.87 -14.59 -3.65
C LEU A 173 6.32 -15.18 -5.00
N ALA A 174 5.70 -16.27 -5.44
CA ALA A 174 5.97 -16.86 -6.76
C ALA A 174 5.64 -15.89 -7.91
N ALA A 175 4.56 -15.11 -7.80
CA ALA A 175 4.18 -14.10 -8.79
C ALA A 175 5.10 -12.87 -8.79
N VAL A 176 5.68 -12.53 -7.63
CA VAL A 176 6.72 -11.48 -7.51
C VAL A 176 8.01 -11.88 -8.21
N GLY A 177 8.29 -13.18 -8.25
CA GLY A 177 9.51 -13.73 -8.84
C GLY A 177 10.74 -13.60 -7.92
N PRO A 178 11.91 -14.09 -8.36
CA PRO A 178 13.15 -13.99 -7.61
C PRO A 178 13.54 -12.52 -7.38
N ALA A 179 14.38 -12.26 -6.39
CA ALA A 179 14.97 -10.95 -6.16
C ALA A 179 15.96 -10.63 -7.30
N GLY A 180 15.42 -10.16 -8.42
CA GLY A 180 16.22 -9.56 -9.49
C GLY A 180 16.34 -8.06 -9.26
N THR A 181 17.39 -7.45 -9.78
CA THR A 181 17.54 -5.99 -9.84
C THR A 181 16.25 -5.42 -10.46
N PRO A 182 15.56 -4.45 -9.84
CA PRO A 182 14.38 -3.86 -10.42
C PRO A 182 14.74 -3.27 -11.78
N GLU A 183 14.10 -3.73 -12.86
CA GLU A 183 14.20 -3.03 -14.13
C GLU A 183 13.74 -1.59 -13.93
N PRO A 184 14.51 -0.59 -14.34
CA PRO A 184 14.10 0.80 -14.25
C PRO A 184 12.80 0.96 -15.04
N ARG A 185 11.75 1.47 -14.39
CA ARG A 185 10.52 1.83 -15.09
C ARG A 185 10.85 2.72 -16.28
N PRO A 186 10.21 2.52 -17.44
CA PRO A 186 10.34 3.45 -18.53
C PRO A 186 9.95 4.85 -18.02
N THR A 187 10.90 5.76 -18.02
CA THR A 187 10.67 7.17 -17.70
C THR A 187 9.61 7.68 -18.67
N ARG A 188 8.49 8.14 -18.11
CA ARG A 188 7.46 8.84 -18.89
C ARG A 188 8.15 10.02 -19.55
N SER A 189 8.38 9.96 -20.86
CA SER A 189 8.85 11.10 -21.64
C SER A 189 7.88 12.27 -21.43
N PRO A 190 8.35 13.46 -21.10
CA PRO A 190 7.49 14.62 -21.08
C PRO A 190 6.88 14.80 -22.48
N GLN A 191 5.57 14.71 -22.58
CA GLN A 191 4.86 15.05 -23.82
C GLN A 191 5.20 16.50 -24.14
N GLY A 192 5.99 16.67 -25.20
CA GLY A 192 6.35 17.99 -25.73
C GLY A 192 5.09 18.74 -26.13
N GLY A 193 4.73 19.72 -25.32
CA GLY A 193 3.77 20.72 -25.70
C GLY A 193 4.36 21.56 -26.83
N SER A 194 4.02 21.21 -28.08
CA SER A 194 4.31 22.06 -29.27
C SER A 194 3.39 23.26 -29.24
N THR A 195 3.84 24.34 -28.64
CA THR A 195 3.18 25.62 -28.75
C THR A 195 3.59 26.21 -30.09
N THR A 196 2.77 26.05 -31.11
CA THR A 196 2.91 26.74 -32.39
C THR A 196 2.59 28.21 -32.15
N VAL A 197 3.61 29.03 -32.05
CA VAL A 197 3.46 30.50 -32.07
C VAL A 197 3.24 30.93 -33.53
N THR A 198 2.01 31.23 -33.87
CA THR A 198 1.67 31.84 -35.16
C THR A 198 2.05 33.33 -35.11
N SER A 199 3.18 33.69 -35.72
CA SER A 199 3.58 35.07 -35.92
C SER A 199 2.76 35.70 -37.05
N THR A 200 1.92 36.66 -36.74
CA THR A 200 1.22 37.48 -37.70
C THR A 200 2.18 38.62 -38.17
N PRO A 201 2.39 38.86 -39.45
CA PRO A 201 3.22 39.98 -39.91
C PRO A 201 2.46 41.28 -39.75
N ASN A 202 3.08 42.23 -39.06
CA ASN A 202 2.65 43.60 -38.86
C ASN A 202 2.86 44.41 -40.17
N SER A 203 1.77 44.80 -40.84
CA SER A 203 1.80 45.71 -41.97
C SER A 203 1.79 47.17 -41.47
N GLN A 204 2.91 47.86 -41.64
CA GLN A 204 2.97 49.29 -41.46
C GLN A 204 2.26 50.04 -42.66
N PRO A 205 1.49 51.04 -42.39
CA PRO A 205 1.15 52.06 -43.46
C PRO A 205 2.18 53.16 -43.47
N GLY A 206 2.73 53.43 -44.66
CA GLY A 206 3.66 54.49 -44.91
C GLY A 206 2.97 55.91 -44.93
N PRO A 207 3.76 56.96 -44.83
CA PRO A 207 3.25 58.33 -44.67
C PRO A 207 2.74 58.90 -45.98
N SER A 208 1.53 59.43 -45.96
CA SER A 208 0.97 60.26 -47.01
C SER A 208 1.28 61.72 -46.77
N SER A 209 1.96 62.33 -47.74
CA SER A 209 2.37 63.71 -47.85
C SER A 209 1.27 64.57 -48.46
N SER A 210 1.18 65.79 -47.99
CA SER A 210 0.83 67.05 -48.75
C SER A 210 -0.63 67.34 -49.08
N ARG A 211 -1.04 68.39 -48.62
CA ARG A 211 -1.57 69.72 -48.93
C ARG A 211 -2.79 70.05 -48.13
#